data_5b135183fdb968403631571e14f7c2c3
#
_entry.id   5b135183fdb968403631571e14f7c2c3
#
_cell.length_a   1.000
_cell.length_b   1.000
_cell.length_c   1.000
_cell.angle_alpha   90.00
_cell.angle_beta   90.00
_cell.angle_gamma   90.00
#
_symmetry.space_group_name_H-M   'P 1'
#
loop_
_entity.id
_entity.type
_entity.pdbx_description
1 polymer ?
#
loop_
_entity_poly.entity_id
_entity_poly.type
_entity_poly.pdbx_seq_one_letter_code
_entity_poly.pdbx_strand_id
1 'polypeptide(L)'
;MIEANHDRLSGALDGVRVLDVAEPLGVLVSRILGDLGADVIKIEPPGGDPSRNLSPFVTLEEERLSLPFVRANVNKRSVILDLDRRDDQQRFRALAEQSDIVVSTEGIAAWAARGIDLDRLSIFYPHLVWLSFSTFGLLGPYSSYTGNNIVAEAMGGLSYIQGDDAKPPCVSPCEQGVYLASIQAAFGALMALWERRSSGQGQLVEASVHEVLANLYFLLVNYGLWSDIPYRIGASNFMPPNGYYPCKDGYVFIAALMPHLWEKLVDVVGDPRLQDEALRDAEYRNEHPERVDPILREFTARFDRWTLMETLQRHGVPAAPWSTVADVASNAHLNERGFFIEFEQPLFGKLRNAGPMFRATASPLRIRRPAPQPGEHQQEVLAEAVSQVKREPLPAVAGARRGLPLAGVRVLDLSRAWAGPYGTRYLADFGADVIKVESAQFADPREPGNPGYGEVNRNKRPITLNFQTAEGRELLKRLVAISDVVVENFSPRVMAKYEID
;
A
#
# COMPACT_ATOMS: atom_id res chain seq x y z
N MET A 1 17.95 -16.22 -12.32
CA MET A 1 17.28 -17.52 -12.51
C MET A 1 16.70 -17.95 -11.18
N ILE A 2 15.42 -17.71 -10.98
CA ILE A 2 14.65 -18.29 -9.86
C ILE A 2 13.43 -18.93 -10.51
N GLU A 3 13.65 -20.05 -11.19
CA GLU A 3 12.59 -21.02 -11.48
C GLU A 3 12.47 -21.92 -10.23
N ALA A 4 11.79 -21.43 -9.21
CA ALA A 4 11.37 -22.26 -8.11
C ALA A 4 10.12 -23.04 -8.55
N ASN A 5 10.11 -24.31 -8.22
CA ASN A 5 9.00 -25.25 -8.35
C ASN A 5 7.73 -24.65 -7.70
N HIS A 6 6.99 -23.85 -8.44
CA HIS A 6 5.94 -22.96 -7.94
C HIS A 6 4.71 -23.68 -7.38
N ASP A 7 4.52 -24.97 -7.68
CA ASP A 7 3.29 -25.70 -7.36
C ASP A 7 3.19 -26.20 -5.90
N ARG A 8 4.27 -26.07 -5.11
CA ARG A 8 4.32 -26.55 -3.72
C ARG A 8 4.54 -25.48 -2.64
N LEU A 9 4.65 -24.21 -3.04
CA LEU A 9 4.88 -23.15 -2.05
C LEU A 9 3.55 -22.71 -1.43
N SER A 10 3.46 -22.79 -0.12
CA SER A 10 2.34 -22.28 0.67
C SER A 10 2.33 -20.75 0.72
N GLY A 11 1.15 -20.15 0.89
CA GLY A 11 1.02 -18.73 1.13
C GLY A 11 1.50 -18.36 2.56
N ALA A 12 1.86 -17.10 2.77
CA ALA A 12 2.28 -16.64 4.09
C ALA A 12 1.18 -16.76 5.17
N LEU A 13 -0.09 -16.80 4.75
CA LEU A 13 -1.26 -16.94 5.61
C LEU A 13 -1.99 -18.29 5.42
N ASP A 14 -1.29 -19.30 4.92
CA ASP A 14 -1.89 -20.65 4.87
C ASP A 14 -2.29 -21.09 6.28
N GLY A 15 -3.51 -21.64 6.41
CA GLY A 15 -4.09 -22.00 7.67
C GLY A 15 -4.82 -20.86 8.40
N VAL A 16 -4.70 -19.61 7.97
CA VAL A 16 -5.48 -18.47 8.51
C VAL A 16 -6.86 -18.42 7.82
N ARG A 17 -7.93 -18.29 8.60
CA ARG A 17 -9.30 -18.08 8.10
C ARG A 17 -9.79 -16.67 8.38
N VAL A 18 -10.38 -16.06 7.37
CA VAL A 18 -10.93 -14.71 7.42
C VAL A 18 -12.41 -14.73 7.08
N LEU A 19 -13.26 -14.14 7.91
CA LEU A 19 -14.63 -13.81 7.55
C LEU A 19 -14.67 -12.39 7.03
N ASP A 20 -15.17 -12.23 5.83
CA ASP A 20 -15.34 -10.95 5.16
C ASP A 20 -16.82 -10.57 5.16
N VAL A 21 -17.22 -9.70 6.08
CA VAL A 21 -18.53 -9.05 6.12
C VAL A 21 -18.45 -7.59 5.71
N ALA A 22 -17.36 -7.23 5.01
CA ALA A 22 -17.16 -5.88 4.54
C ALA A 22 -18.00 -5.57 3.30
N GLU A 23 -18.65 -4.42 3.31
CA GLU A 23 -19.26 -3.81 2.14
C GLU A 23 -18.20 -3.20 1.21
N PRO A 24 -18.56 -2.59 0.07
CA PRO A 24 -17.62 -2.11 -0.95
C PRO A 24 -16.42 -1.32 -0.42
N LEU A 25 -16.59 -0.57 0.66
CA LEU A 25 -15.52 0.23 1.26
C LEU A 25 -14.33 -0.65 1.72
N GLY A 26 -14.59 -1.82 2.32
CA GLY A 26 -13.57 -2.64 3.00
C GLY A 26 -13.15 -3.91 2.25
N VAL A 27 -13.74 -4.22 1.10
CA VAL A 27 -13.54 -5.51 0.40
C VAL A 27 -12.10 -5.75 -0.07
N LEU A 28 -11.28 -4.71 -0.22
CA LEU A 28 -9.87 -4.85 -0.59
C LEU A 28 -9.00 -5.38 0.55
N VAL A 29 -9.38 -5.14 1.79
CA VAL A 29 -8.64 -5.65 2.97
C VAL A 29 -8.56 -7.17 2.94
N SER A 30 -9.72 -7.80 2.86
CA SER A 30 -9.83 -9.26 2.82
C SER A 30 -9.26 -9.85 1.53
N ARG A 31 -9.29 -9.11 0.40
CA ARG A 31 -8.59 -9.50 -0.83
C ARG A 31 -7.07 -9.61 -0.60
N ILE A 32 -6.45 -8.64 0.06
CA ILE A 32 -5.02 -8.66 0.37
C ILE A 32 -4.67 -9.90 1.20
N LEU A 33 -5.48 -10.20 2.23
CA LEU A 33 -5.28 -11.38 3.05
C LEU A 33 -5.45 -12.69 2.26
N GLY A 34 -6.41 -12.72 1.32
CA GLY A 34 -6.60 -13.83 0.41
C GLY A 34 -5.43 -14.06 -0.54
N ASP A 35 -4.85 -12.99 -1.09
CA ASP A 35 -3.67 -13.08 -1.95
C ASP A 35 -2.43 -13.60 -1.20
N LEU A 36 -2.34 -13.33 0.10
CA LEU A 36 -1.31 -13.86 1.00
C LEU A 36 -1.51 -15.33 1.37
N GLY A 37 -2.63 -15.94 1.04
CA GLY A 37 -2.88 -17.36 1.28
C GLY A 37 -4.04 -17.67 2.22
N ALA A 38 -4.64 -16.68 2.89
CA ALA A 38 -5.76 -16.91 3.79
C ALA A 38 -6.97 -17.55 3.09
N ASP A 39 -7.71 -18.39 3.84
CA ASP A 39 -9.03 -18.90 3.47
C ASP A 39 -10.08 -17.82 3.78
N VAL A 40 -10.47 -17.04 2.78
CA VAL A 40 -11.41 -15.93 2.94
C VAL A 40 -12.83 -16.37 2.60
N ILE A 41 -13.73 -16.27 3.57
CA ILE A 41 -15.15 -16.54 3.41
C ILE A 41 -15.90 -15.20 3.42
N LYS A 42 -16.42 -14.82 2.25
CA LYS A 42 -17.25 -13.64 2.11
C LYS A 42 -18.69 -13.96 2.49
N ILE A 43 -19.19 -13.26 3.49
CA ILE A 43 -20.60 -13.31 3.88
C ILE A 43 -21.34 -12.24 3.07
N GLU A 44 -22.28 -12.69 2.26
CA GLU A 44 -23.10 -11.80 1.44
C GLU A 44 -24.53 -11.74 1.98
N PRO A 45 -25.21 -10.59 1.93
CA PRO A 45 -26.62 -10.51 2.26
C PRO A 45 -27.49 -11.24 1.22
N PRO A 46 -28.77 -11.53 1.51
CA PRO A 46 -29.71 -11.95 0.50
C PRO A 46 -29.75 -10.96 -0.68
N GLY A 47 -29.55 -11.48 -1.90
CA GLY A 47 -29.42 -10.67 -3.09
C GLY A 47 -27.98 -10.36 -3.50
N GLY A 48 -26.99 -10.77 -2.71
CA GLY A 48 -25.56 -10.62 -3.02
C GLY A 48 -24.95 -9.32 -2.52
N ASP A 49 -23.65 -9.24 -2.61
CA ASP A 49 -22.86 -8.05 -2.21
C ASP A 49 -23.18 -6.84 -3.11
N PRO A 50 -23.37 -5.64 -2.55
CA PRO A 50 -23.64 -4.42 -3.34
C PRO A 50 -22.59 -4.13 -4.42
N SER A 51 -21.33 -4.53 -4.23
CA SER A 51 -20.27 -4.33 -5.22
C SER A 51 -20.47 -5.12 -6.51
N ARG A 52 -21.35 -6.13 -6.53
CA ARG A 52 -21.76 -6.84 -7.75
C ARG A 52 -22.48 -5.92 -8.75
N ASN A 53 -23.02 -4.81 -8.26
CA ASN A 53 -23.76 -3.83 -9.06
C ASN A 53 -22.92 -2.56 -9.40
N LEU A 54 -21.62 -2.57 -9.12
CA LEU A 54 -20.76 -1.43 -9.44
C LEU A 54 -20.20 -1.53 -10.87
N SER A 55 -20.27 -0.42 -11.61
CA SER A 55 -19.62 -0.28 -12.92
C SER A 55 -18.11 -0.06 -12.79
N PRO A 56 -17.31 -0.38 -13.85
CA PRO A 56 -17.71 -0.91 -15.16
C PRO A 56 -18.04 -2.40 -15.15
N PHE A 57 -18.81 -2.81 -16.15
CA PHE A 57 -19.22 -4.19 -16.34
C PHE A 57 -18.62 -4.82 -17.60
N VAL A 58 -18.41 -6.12 -17.58
CA VAL A 58 -18.35 -6.95 -18.77
C VAL A 58 -19.74 -7.56 -18.95
N THR A 59 -20.26 -7.51 -20.17
CA THR A 59 -21.56 -8.08 -20.53
C THR A 59 -21.35 -9.19 -21.54
N LEU A 60 -21.92 -10.36 -21.27
CA LEU A 60 -21.97 -11.49 -22.17
C LEU A 60 -23.41 -11.98 -22.24
N GLU A 61 -24.04 -11.86 -23.41
CA GLU A 61 -25.48 -12.12 -23.58
C GLU A 61 -26.31 -11.26 -22.60
N GLU A 62 -27.10 -11.87 -21.73
CA GLU A 62 -27.88 -11.17 -20.71
C GLU A 62 -27.15 -11.08 -19.35
N GLU A 63 -26.00 -11.72 -19.20
CA GLU A 63 -25.23 -11.76 -17.96
C GLU A 63 -24.30 -10.54 -17.86
N ARG A 64 -24.20 -9.99 -16.67
CA ARG A 64 -23.35 -8.84 -16.36
C ARG A 64 -22.41 -9.15 -15.20
N LEU A 65 -21.14 -8.85 -15.38
CA LEU A 65 -20.09 -9.03 -14.36
C LEU A 65 -19.46 -7.69 -14.01
N SER A 66 -19.57 -7.31 -12.73
CA SER A 66 -18.89 -6.12 -12.21
C SER A 66 -17.38 -6.34 -12.15
N LEU A 67 -16.60 -5.53 -12.85
CA LEU A 67 -15.14 -5.58 -12.78
C LEU A 67 -14.60 -5.15 -11.39
N PRO A 68 -15.18 -4.14 -10.70
CA PRO A 68 -14.84 -3.83 -9.32
C PRO A 68 -15.05 -5.03 -8.37
N PHE A 69 -16.16 -5.77 -8.53
CA PHE A 69 -16.40 -6.98 -7.74
C PHE A 69 -15.32 -8.04 -8.00
N VAL A 70 -15.02 -8.35 -9.27
CA VAL A 70 -13.98 -9.33 -9.62
C VAL A 70 -12.64 -8.92 -9.04
N ARG A 71 -12.24 -7.65 -9.24
CA ARG A 71 -10.97 -7.12 -8.71
C ARG A 71 -10.84 -7.35 -7.21
N ALA A 72 -11.91 -7.17 -6.46
CA ALA A 72 -11.88 -7.19 -5.00
C ALA A 72 -12.17 -8.56 -4.39
N ASN A 73 -12.69 -9.54 -5.15
CA ASN A 73 -13.22 -10.78 -4.58
C ASN A 73 -12.64 -12.08 -5.15
N VAL A 74 -11.61 -12.05 -5.99
CA VAL A 74 -10.82 -13.27 -6.27
C VAL A 74 -10.23 -13.82 -4.96
N ASN A 75 -9.93 -15.10 -4.90
CA ASN A 75 -9.43 -15.82 -3.72
C ASN A 75 -10.44 -15.93 -2.56
N LYS A 76 -11.72 -15.61 -2.78
CA LYS A 76 -12.76 -15.74 -1.74
C LYS A 76 -13.73 -16.87 -2.04
N ARG A 77 -14.31 -17.43 -1.00
CA ARG A 77 -15.50 -18.32 -1.03
C ARG A 77 -16.72 -17.49 -0.64
N SER A 78 -17.87 -17.68 -1.26
CA SER A 78 -19.10 -16.93 -0.97
C SER A 78 -20.12 -17.77 -0.26
N VAL A 79 -20.75 -17.16 0.76
CA VAL A 79 -21.89 -17.69 1.52
C VAL A 79 -22.93 -16.58 1.69
N ILE A 80 -24.20 -16.89 1.53
CA ILE A 80 -25.30 -15.97 1.78
C ILE A 80 -25.82 -16.19 3.20
N LEU A 81 -25.76 -15.15 4.03
CA LEU A 81 -26.38 -15.11 5.34
C LEU A 81 -27.14 -13.80 5.53
N ASP A 82 -28.37 -13.90 5.98
CA ASP A 82 -29.17 -12.76 6.43
C ASP A 82 -28.89 -12.52 7.94
N LEU A 83 -27.95 -11.61 8.20
CA LEU A 83 -27.51 -11.33 9.56
C LEU A 83 -28.57 -10.63 10.43
N ASP A 84 -29.74 -10.29 9.87
CA ASP A 84 -30.90 -9.81 10.65
C ASP A 84 -31.79 -10.98 11.11
N ARG A 85 -31.54 -12.22 10.64
CA ARG A 85 -32.22 -13.44 11.07
C ARG A 85 -31.42 -14.20 12.13
N ARG A 86 -32.08 -14.63 13.18
CA ARG A 86 -31.46 -15.36 14.32
C ARG A 86 -30.68 -16.60 13.90
N ASP A 87 -31.23 -17.38 12.97
CA ASP A 87 -30.59 -18.63 12.52
C ASP A 87 -29.24 -18.33 11.81
N ASP A 88 -29.22 -17.30 10.98
CA ASP A 88 -28.00 -16.90 10.25
C ASP A 88 -27.01 -16.19 11.17
N GLN A 89 -27.47 -15.46 12.19
CA GLN A 89 -26.60 -14.97 13.27
C GLN A 89 -25.91 -16.12 14.03
N GLN A 90 -26.61 -17.24 14.27
CA GLN A 90 -26.00 -18.41 14.90
C GLN A 90 -24.93 -19.04 13.99
N ARG A 91 -25.23 -19.16 12.68
CA ARG A 91 -24.27 -19.67 11.68
C ARG A 91 -23.04 -18.78 11.60
N PHE A 92 -23.26 -17.48 11.58
CA PHE A 92 -22.15 -16.50 11.60
C PHE A 92 -21.27 -16.66 12.85
N ARG A 93 -21.87 -16.79 14.04
CA ARG A 93 -21.12 -17.01 15.29
C ARG A 93 -20.29 -18.29 15.25
N ALA A 94 -20.87 -19.39 14.74
CA ALA A 94 -20.16 -20.65 14.59
C ALA A 94 -18.95 -20.50 13.61
N LEU A 95 -19.10 -19.74 12.53
CA LEU A 95 -18.00 -19.43 11.63
C LEU A 95 -16.94 -18.54 12.29
N ALA A 96 -17.36 -17.53 13.08
CA ALA A 96 -16.46 -16.63 13.80
C ALA A 96 -15.60 -17.37 14.85
N GLU A 97 -16.19 -18.34 15.56
CA GLU A 97 -15.47 -19.21 16.51
C GLU A 97 -14.34 -20.02 15.85
N GLN A 98 -14.46 -20.28 14.55
CA GLN A 98 -13.48 -21.05 13.77
C GLN A 98 -12.61 -20.17 12.88
N SER A 99 -12.66 -18.86 13.06
CA SER A 99 -11.93 -17.90 12.22
C SER A 99 -10.87 -17.17 13.02
N ASP A 100 -9.85 -16.69 12.32
CA ASP A 100 -8.75 -15.95 12.90
C ASP A 100 -8.98 -14.44 12.85
N ILE A 101 -9.66 -13.98 11.78
CA ILE A 101 -9.90 -12.56 11.51
C ILE A 101 -11.36 -12.41 11.04
N VAL A 102 -12.04 -11.37 11.53
CA VAL A 102 -13.28 -10.84 10.93
C VAL A 102 -12.95 -9.45 10.35
N VAL A 103 -13.32 -9.19 9.11
CA VAL A 103 -13.24 -7.87 8.48
C VAL A 103 -14.64 -7.31 8.32
N SER A 104 -14.92 -6.17 8.95
CA SER A 104 -16.23 -5.54 8.95
C SER A 104 -16.17 -4.06 8.65
N THR A 105 -17.17 -3.55 7.95
CA THR A 105 -17.37 -2.10 7.71
C THR A 105 -18.52 -1.51 8.54
N GLU A 106 -19.21 -2.34 9.31
CA GLU A 106 -20.32 -1.88 10.13
C GLU A 106 -19.87 -1.41 11.51
N GLY A 107 -20.60 -0.44 12.04
CA GLY A 107 -20.31 0.16 13.34
C GLY A 107 -20.79 -0.65 14.55
N ILE A 108 -20.40 -0.23 15.74
CA ILE A 108 -20.72 -0.89 17.03
C ILE A 108 -22.21 -1.15 17.20
N ALA A 109 -23.05 -0.17 16.90
CA ALA A 109 -24.51 -0.28 17.09
C ALA A 109 -25.14 -1.38 16.23
N ALA A 110 -24.70 -1.54 14.99
CA ALA A 110 -25.21 -2.60 14.10
C ALA A 110 -24.85 -3.98 14.62
N TRP A 111 -23.63 -4.19 15.09
CA TRP A 111 -23.20 -5.45 15.67
C TRP A 111 -23.87 -5.75 17.01
N ALA A 112 -24.08 -4.73 17.85
CA ALA A 112 -24.82 -4.86 19.11
C ALA A 112 -26.26 -5.29 18.86
N ALA A 113 -26.93 -4.74 17.84
CA ALA A 113 -28.28 -5.16 17.45
C ALA A 113 -28.35 -6.63 17.03
N ARG A 114 -27.26 -7.18 16.47
CA ARG A 114 -27.12 -8.63 16.12
C ARG A 114 -26.60 -9.45 17.29
N GLY A 115 -26.47 -8.85 18.47
CA GLY A 115 -26.05 -9.54 19.70
C GLY A 115 -24.57 -9.86 19.74
N ILE A 116 -23.73 -9.07 19.02
CA ILE A 116 -22.26 -9.11 19.08
C ILE A 116 -21.79 -7.79 19.69
N ASP A 117 -21.27 -7.89 20.91
CA ASP A 117 -20.73 -6.75 21.65
C ASP A 117 -19.22 -6.64 21.36
N LEU A 118 -18.84 -5.65 20.58
CA LEU A 118 -17.44 -5.44 20.18
C LEU A 118 -16.54 -5.07 21.36
N ASP A 119 -17.07 -4.43 22.42
CA ASP A 119 -16.31 -4.11 23.63
C ASP A 119 -16.00 -5.38 24.47
N ARG A 120 -16.71 -6.46 24.23
CA ARG A 120 -16.58 -7.72 24.94
C ARG A 120 -16.05 -8.88 24.07
N LEU A 121 -15.47 -8.56 22.91
CA LEU A 121 -14.93 -9.59 22.00
C LEU A 121 -13.92 -10.51 22.69
N SER A 122 -13.04 -9.97 23.50
CA SER A 122 -12.03 -10.73 24.26
C SER A 122 -12.62 -11.76 25.22
N ILE A 123 -13.88 -11.59 25.62
CA ILE A 123 -14.59 -12.52 26.50
C ILE A 123 -15.23 -13.66 25.68
N PHE A 124 -15.90 -13.30 24.59
CA PHE A 124 -16.65 -14.25 23.78
C PHE A 124 -15.82 -14.94 22.70
N TYR A 125 -14.85 -14.22 22.13
CA TYR A 125 -13.97 -14.69 21.06
C TYR A 125 -12.50 -14.33 21.37
N PRO A 126 -11.90 -14.90 22.43
CA PRO A 126 -10.60 -14.46 22.93
C PRO A 126 -9.45 -14.60 21.92
N HIS A 127 -9.60 -15.44 20.90
CA HIS A 127 -8.60 -15.67 19.85
C HIS A 127 -8.81 -14.81 18.60
N LEU A 128 -9.96 -14.15 18.48
CA LEU A 128 -10.38 -13.50 17.23
C LEU A 128 -9.79 -12.09 17.10
N VAL A 129 -9.18 -11.81 15.97
CA VAL A 129 -8.87 -10.45 15.54
C VAL A 129 -10.09 -9.90 14.81
N TRP A 130 -10.69 -8.86 15.35
CA TRP A 130 -11.79 -8.17 14.70
C TRP A 130 -11.31 -6.86 14.10
N LEU A 131 -11.25 -6.80 12.76
CA LEU A 131 -10.90 -5.59 12.05
C LEU A 131 -12.15 -4.80 11.66
N SER A 132 -12.32 -3.63 12.24
CA SER A 132 -13.31 -2.65 11.82
C SER A 132 -12.69 -1.64 10.86
N PHE A 133 -13.25 -1.52 9.68
CA PHE A 133 -12.81 -0.63 8.63
C PHE A 133 -13.93 0.34 8.25
N SER A 134 -13.75 1.62 8.45
CA SER A 134 -14.79 2.62 8.22
C SER A 134 -14.23 3.92 7.65
N THR A 135 -15.11 4.85 7.28
CA THR A 135 -14.68 6.17 6.84
C THR A 135 -14.08 7.01 7.98
N PHE A 136 -14.73 6.99 9.17
CA PHE A 136 -14.41 7.92 10.26
C PHE A 136 -14.03 7.26 11.60
N GLY A 137 -13.99 5.95 11.65
CA GLY A 137 -13.71 5.23 12.88
C GLY A 137 -14.98 4.83 13.66
N LEU A 138 -14.78 4.03 14.72
CA LEU A 138 -15.86 3.54 15.58
C LEU A 138 -16.26 4.54 16.66
N LEU A 139 -15.37 5.44 17.01
CA LEU A 139 -15.50 6.41 18.10
C LEU A 139 -15.35 7.84 17.58
N GLY A 140 -15.68 8.80 18.43
CA GLY A 140 -15.55 10.22 18.11
C GLY A 140 -16.81 10.83 17.49
N PRO A 141 -16.80 12.16 17.24
CA PRO A 141 -18.00 12.91 16.84
C PRO A 141 -18.53 12.53 15.46
N TYR A 142 -17.74 11.92 14.61
CA TYR A 142 -18.11 11.55 13.24
C TYR A 142 -18.36 10.04 13.05
N SER A 143 -18.28 9.23 14.10
CA SER A 143 -18.42 7.77 14.00
C SER A 143 -19.76 7.31 13.42
N SER A 144 -20.81 8.11 13.53
CA SER A 144 -22.14 7.85 12.96
C SER A 144 -22.36 8.51 11.59
N TYR A 145 -21.38 9.24 11.07
CA TYR A 145 -21.53 9.93 9.79
C TYR A 145 -21.37 8.96 8.62
N THR A 146 -22.15 9.19 7.58
CA THR A 146 -22.02 8.48 6.32
C THR A 146 -20.86 9.07 5.53
N GLY A 147 -19.97 8.20 5.03
CA GLY A 147 -18.83 8.60 4.23
C GLY A 147 -18.48 7.60 3.14
N ASN A 148 -17.70 8.07 2.20
CA ASN A 148 -17.09 7.28 1.15
C ASN A 148 -15.69 7.85 0.83
N ASN A 149 -15.02 7.35 -0.20
CA ASN A 149 -13.67 7.80 -0.56
C ASN A 149 -13.57 9.32 -0.74
N ILE A 150 -14.50 9.93 -1.48
CA ILE A 150 -14.48 11.38 -1.78
C ILE A 150 -14.61 12.21 -0.50
N VAL A 151 -15.53 11.81 0.38
CA VAL A 151 -15.75 12.48 1.67
C VAL A 151 -14.52 12.36 2.55
N ALA A 152 -13.90 11.18 2.61
CA ALA A 152 -12.68 10.96 3.37
C ALA A 152 -11.50 11.77 2.81
N GLU A 153 -11.32 11.84 1.48
CA GLU A 153 -10.27 12.64 0.84
C GLU A 153 -10.45 14.14 1.10
N ALA A 154 -11.69 14.62 1.09
CA ALA A 154 -11.98 16.02 1.38
C ALA A 154 -11.66 16.36 2.85
N MET A 155 -12.10 15.54 3.80
CA MET A 155 -11.86 15.77 5.22
C MET A 155 -10.43 15.46 5.67
N GLY A 156 -9.78 14.49 5.03
CA GLY A 156 -8.38 14.14 5.29
C GLY A 156 -7.36 15.10 4.65
N GLY A 157 -7.81 16.11 3.88
CA GLY A 157 -6.95 17.13 3.29
C GLY A 157 -6.35 16.78 1.93
N LEU A 158 -6.55 15.55 1.40
CA LEU A 158 -5.98 15.13 0.12
C LEU A 158 -6.48 16.00 -1.03
N SER A 159 -7.79 16.23 -1.10
CA SER A 159 -8.39 17.05 -2.15
C SER A 159 -7.97 18.52 -2.07
N TYR A 160 -7.60 19.02 -0.89
CA TYR A 160 -7.14 20.41 -0.73
C TYR A 160 -5.81 20.66 -1.40
N ILE A 161 -4.90 19.69 -1.34
CA ILE A 161 -3.52 19.84 -1.86
C ILE A 161 -3.39 19.45 -3.33
N GLN A 162 -4.41 18.88 -3.93
CA GLN A 162 -4.39 18.48 -5.34
C GLN A 162 -4.97 19.57 -6.24
N GLY A 163 -4.41 19.69 -7.44
CA GLY A 163 -4.93 20.52 -8.51
C GLY A 163 -4.32 21.90 -8.57
N ASP A 164 -5.08 22.83 -9.12
CA ASP A 164 -4.69 24.19 -9.45
C ASP A 164 -5.42 25.18 -8.53
N ASP A 165 -4.71 26.16 -7.97
CA ASP A 165 -5.33 27.16 -7.07
C ASP A 165 -6.42 27.99 -7.74
N ALA A 166 -6.37 28.14 -9.06
CA ALA A 166 -7.39 28.84 -9.84
C ALA A 166 -8.62 27.96 -10.17
N LYS A 167 -8.62 26.67 -9.77
CA LYS A 167 -9.67 25.71 -10.08
C LYS A 167 -10.21 25.04 -8.82
N PRO A 168 -11.42 24.44 -8.88
CA PRO A 168 -11.94 23.64 -7.77
C PRO A 168 -10.97 22.51 -7.39
N PRO A 169 -10.99 22.04 -6.12
CA PRO A 169 -10.23 20.88 -5.69
C PRO A 169 -10.49 19.64 -6.55
N CYS A 170 -9.45 18.84 -6.75
CA CYS A 170 -9.53 17.58 -7.49
C CYS A 170 -9.67 16.41 -6.54
N VAL A 171 -10.33 15.35 -7.00
CA VAL A 171 -10.41 14.06 -6.31
C VAL A 171 -9.42 13.10 -6.95
N SER A 172 -8.77 12.27 -6.13
CA SER A 172 -7.89 11.23 -6.66
C SER A 172 -8.68 10.20 -7.46
N PRO A 173 -8.20 9.77 -8.64
CA PRO A 173 -8.88 8.74 -9.41
C PRO A 173 -8.80 7.38 -8.71
N CYS A 174 -9.77 6.50 -8.97
CA CYS A 174 -9.75 5.09 -8.56
C CYS A 174 -9.70 4.86 -7.04
N GLU A 175 -10.36 5.69 -6.25
CA GLU A 175 -10.54 5.50 -4.79
C GLU A 175 -9.21 5.31 -4.02
N GLN A 176 -8.22 6.15 -4.30
CA GLN A 176 -6.88 6.04 -3.72
C GLN A 176 -6.89 6.06 -2.19
N GLY A 177 -7.76 6.85 -1.57
CA GLY A 177 -7.88 6.92 -0.11
C GLY A 177 -8.28 5.58 0.50
N VAL A 178 -9.31 4.95 -0.05
CA VAL A 178 -9.77 3.62 0.37
C VAL A 178 -8.70 2.56 0.09
N TYR A 179 -8.01 2.64 -1.04
CA TYR A 179 -6.96 1.70 -1.39
C TYR A 179 -5.80 1.74 -0.38
N LEU A 180 -5.30 2.93 -0.06
CA LEU A 180 -4.24 3.12 0.92
C LEU A 180 -4.66 2.68 2.32
N ALA A 181 -5.89 3.04 2.73
CA ALA A 181 -6.43 2.63 4.02
C ALA A 181 -6.61 1.11 4.11
N SER A 182 -7.00 0.45 3.02
CA SER A 182 -7.10 -1.01 2.99
C SER A 182 -5.75 -1.72 3.20
N ILE A 183 -4.66 -1.17 2.66
CA ILE A 183 -3.30 -1.69 2.90
C ILE A 183 -2.93 -1.53 4.37
N GLN A 184 -3.19 -0.38 4.96
CA GLN A 184 -2.87 -0.13 6.38
C GLN A 184 -3.74 -0.97 7.32
N ALA A 185 -5.01 -1.15 6.98
CA ALA A 185 -5.91 -2.02 7.73
C ALA A 185 -5.46 -3.50 7.70
N ALA A 186 -5.07 -4.00 6.53
CA ALA A 186 -4.51 -5.33 6.39
C ALA A 186 -3.21 -5.47 7.21
N PHE A 187 -2.33 -4.47 7.18
CA PHE A 187 -1.13 -4.42 8.01
C PHE A 187 -1.49 -4.47 9.50
N GLY A 188 -2.46 -3.67 9.97
CA GLY A 188 -2.95 -3.69 11.36
C GLY A 188 -3.47 -5.06 11.79
N ALA A 189 -4.27 -5.72 10.93
CA ALA A 189 -4.75 -7.08 11.19
C ALA A 189 -3.59 -8.10 11.29
N LEU A 190 -2.56 -7.98 10.43
CA LEU A 190 -1.38 -8.82 10.49
C LEU A 190 -0.55 -8.59 11.75
N MET A 191 -0.43 -7.34 12.22
CA MET A 191 0.24 -7.03 13.49
C MET A 191 -0.51 -7.62 14.68
N ALA A 192 -1.84 -7.54 14.69
CA ALA A 192 -2.66 -8.17 15.73
C ALA A 192 -2.56 -9.70 15.70
N LEU A 193 -2.54 -10.29 14.50
CA LEU A 193 -2.35 -11.73 14.33
C LEU A 193 -0.96 -12.20 14.78
N TRP A 194 0.08 -11.39 14.51
CA TRP A 194 1.44 -11.65 14.97
C TRP A 194 1.55 -11.55 16.49
N GLU A 195 0.99 -10.50 17.09
CA GLU A 195 0.96 -10.30 18.54
C GLU A 195 0.24 -11.46 19.26
N ARG A 196 -0.88 -11.93 18.68
CA ARG A 196 -1.63 -13.09 19.21
C ARG A 196 -0.77 -14.35 19.38
N ARG A 197 0.27 -14.54 18.54
CA ARG A 197 1.21 -15.68 18.72
C ARG A 197 1.97 -15.62 20.03
N SER A 198 2.06 -14.45 20.63
CA SER A 198 2.77 -14.19 21.90
C SER A 198 1.79 -14.15 23.07
N SER A 199 0.68 -13.46 22.93
CA SER A 199 -0.33 -13.27 23.99
C SER A 199 -1.35 -14.41 24.08
N GLY A 200 -1.59 -15.10 22.98
CA GLY A 200 -2.72 -16.02 22.81
C GLY A 200 -4.08 -15.32 22.65
N GLN A 201 -4.10 -13.98 22.61
CA GLN A 201 -5.31 -13.18 22.61
C GLN A 201 -5.48 -12.43 21.27
N GLY A 202 -6.70 -12.50 20.74
CA GLY A 202 -7.13 -11.59 19.67
C GLY A 202 -7.44 -10.20 20.21
N GLN A 203 -7.79 -9.28 19.30
CA GLN A 203 -8.11 -7.91 19.66
C GLN A 203 -8.98 -7.24 18.62
N LEU A 204 -9.63 -6.14 19.01
CA LEU A 204 -10.26 -5.21 18.07
C LEU A 204 -9.18 -4.34 17.43
N VAL A 205 -9.16 -4.32 16.12
CA VAL A 205 -8.33 -3.43 15.30
C VAL A 205 -9.27 -2.48 14.59
N GLU A 206 -8.98 -1.21 14.69
CA GLU A 206 -9.74 -0.16 14.01
C GLU A 206 -8.87 0.50 12.95
N ALA A 207 -9.42 0.74 11.78
CA ALA A 207 -8.79 1.52 10.72
C ALA A 207 -9.82 2.43 10.05
N SER A 208 -9.51 3.72 9.97
CA SER A 208 -10.36 4.72 9.35
C SER A 208 -9.68 5.33 8.13
N VAL A 209 -10.43 5.47 7.02
CA VAL A 209 -9.91 6.08 5.79
C VAL A 209 -9.47 7.52 6.07
N HIS A 210 -10.24 8.27 6.86
CA HIS A 210 -9.94 9.64 7.23
C HIS A 210 -8.60 9.77 7.97
N GLU A 211 -8.34 8.91 8.97
CA GLU A 211 -7.11 8.95 9.75
C GLU A 211 -5.88 8.54 8.93
N VAL A 212 -6.06 7.54 8.06
CA VAL A 212 -5.00 7.12 7.14
C VAL A 212 -4.60 8.27 6.22
N LEU A 213 -5.58 8.98 5.67
CA LEU A 213 -5.32 10.13 4.80
C LEU A 213 -4.69 11.29 5.57
N ALA A 214 -5.17 11.60 6.76
CA ALA A 214 -4.58 12.61 7.63
C ALA A 214 -3.12 12.27 7.99
N ASN A 215 -2.81 10.99 8.20
CA ASN A 215 -1.44 10.55 8.47
C ASN A 215 -0.52 10.63 7.23
N LEU A 216 -1.05 10.53 6.01
CA LEU A 216 -0.25 10.72 4.79
C LEU A 216 0.18 12.17 4.57
N TYR A 217 -0.53 13.13 5.17
CA TYR A 217 -0.31 14.58 4.98
C TYR A 217 0.51 15.24 6.05
N PHE A 218 1.22 14.46 6.87
CA PHE A 218 2.15 15.04 7.82
C PHE A 218 3.09 16.07 7.20
N LEU A 219 3.47 15.90 5.92
CA LEU A 219 4.27 16.88 5.19
C LEU A 219 3.61 18.25 5.17
N LEU A 220 2.31 18.31 4.87
CA LEU A 220 1.59 19.57 4.84
C LEU A 220 1.38 20.13 6.21
N VAL A 221 1.05 19.29 7.18
CA VAL A 221 0.96 19.72 8.59
C VAL A 221 2.30 20.29 9.04
N ASN A 222 3.40 19.62 8.72
CA ASN A 222 4.73 20.13 9.05
C ASN A 222 5.09 21.40 8.26
N TYR A 223 4.82 21.45 6.97
CA TYR A 223 5.05 22.65 6.17
C TYR A 223 4.15 23.81 6.60
N GLY A 224 2.88 23.57 6.91
CA GLY A 224 1.98 24.59 7.47
C GLY A 224 2.42 25.12 8.83
N LEU A 225 2.96 24.26 9.71
CA LEU A 225 3.51 24.65 11.00
C LEU A 225 4.83 25.45 10.89
N TRP A 226 5.62 25.24 9.82
CA TRP A 226 6.97 25.80 9.69
C TRP A 226 7.08 26.90 8.65
N SER A 227 6.18 26.99 7.67
CA SER A 227 6.29 27.94 6.56
C SER A 227 5.08 28.83 6.32
N ASP A 228 3.96 28.67 7.02
CA ASP A 228 2.70 29.41 6.82
C ASP A 228 2.16 29.39 5.37
N ILE A 229 2.64 28.49 4.52
CA ILE A 229 2.27 28.44 3.11
C ILE A 229 1.48 27.17 2.82
N PRO A 230 0.15 27.23 2.73
CA PRO A 230 -0.62 26.19 2.08
C PRO A 230 -0.43 26.33 0.55
N TYR A 231 0.18 25.37 -0.12
CA TYR A 231 0.22 25.34 -1.57
C TYR A 231 -0.30 24.02 -2.11
N ARG A 232 -0.94 24.10 -3.28
CA ARG A 232 -1.41 22.93 -3.99
C ARG A 232 -0.32 22.36 -4.88
N ILE A 233 -0.16 21.04 -4.82
CA ILE A 233 0.81 20.31 -5.63
C ILE A 233 0.10 19.84 -6.91
N GLY A 234 0.59 20.23 -8.09
CA GLY A 234 0.17 19.59 -9.32
C GLY A 234 -0.21 20.46 -10.50
N ALA A 235 -0.39 21.77 -10.33
CA ALA A 235 -0.73 22.64 -11.47
C ALA A 235 0.49 23.30 -12.12
N SER A 236 1.53 23.56 -11.38
CA SER A 236 2.80 24.08 -11.85
C SER A 236 3.92 23.09 -11.58
N ASN A 237 5.00 23.20 -12.33
CA ASN A 237 6.21 22.46 -12.02
C ASN A 237 6.71 22.89 -10.64
N PHE A 238 6.68 21.97 -9.71
CA PHE A 238 7.15 22.17 -8.36
C PHE A 238 8.67 21.99 -8.33
N MET A 239 9.40 23.07 -8.11
CA MET A 239 10.87 23.07 -8.11
C MET A 239 11.44 22.58 -9.46
N PRO A 240 11.46 23.42 -10.51
CA PRO A 240 12.05 23.04 -11.80
C PRO A 240 13.45 22.44 -11.68
N PRO A 241 13.78 21.35 -12.41
CA PRO A 241 13.01 20.74 -13.50
C PRO A 241 12.04 19.64 -13.08
N ASN A 242 11.62 19.57 -11.83
CA ASN A 242 10.74 18.52 -11.32
C ASN A 242 9.29 18.83 -11.73
N GLY A 243 8.83 18.25 -12.83
CA GLY A 243 7.50 18.55 -13.34
C GLY A 243 7.16 17.88 -14.67
N TYR A 244 5.96 18.21 -15.18
CA TYR A 244 5.44 17.74 -16.45
C TYR A 244 5.78 18.73 -17.58
N TYR A 245 6.37 18.19 -18.65
CA TYR A 245 6.74 18.95 -19.83
C TYR A 245 6.04 18.36 -21.07
N PRO A 246 5.53 19.23 -22.00
CA PRO A 246 4.84 18.77 -23.18
C PRO A 246 5.78 18.10 -24.18
N CYS A 247 5.30 17.03 -24.80
CA CYS A 247 5.90 16.34 -25.94
C CYS A 247 4.97 16.37 -27.13
N LYS A 248 5.39 15.84 -28.28
CA LYS A 248 4.54 15.78 -29.51
C LYS A 248 3.23 15.02 -29.29
N ASP A 249 3.23 14.02 -28.42
CA ASP A 249 2.13 13.05 -28.23
C ASP A 249 1.64 12.99 -26.79
N GLY A 250 1.92 13.99 -25.96
CA GLY A 250 1.49 14.03 -24.56
C GLY A 250 2.49 14.75 -23.67
N TYR A 251 2.78 14.17 -22.50
CA TYR A 251 3.67 14.76 -21.50
C TYR A 251 4.71 13.77 -21.02
N VAL A 252 5.85 14.27 -20.58
CA VAL A 252 6.88 13.55 -19.83
C VAL A 252 7.06 14.21 -18.48
N PHE A 253 7.21 13.42 -17.42
CA PHE A 253 7.67 13.90 -16.11
C PHE A 253 9.19 13.79 -16.06
N ILE A 254 9.86 14.87 -15.64
CA ILE A 254 11.31 14.91 -15.41
C ILE A 254 11.56 15.14 -13.92
N ALA A 255 12.48 14.37 -13.30
CA ALA A 255 12.83 14.48 -11.89
C ALA A 255 14.35 14.65 -11.73
N ALA A 256 14.85 15.90 -11.82
CA ALA A 256 16.28 16.18 -11.76
C ALA A 256 16.63 17.27 -10.72
N LEU A 257 16.08 17.15 -9.50
CA LEU A 257 16.32 18.12 -8.42
C LEU A 257 17.73 18.11 -7.89
N MET A 258 18.31 16.91 -7.73
CA MET A 258 19.65 16.76 -7.14
C MET A 258 20.71 17.35 -8.06
N PRO A 259 21.77 18.02 -7.53
CA PRO A 259 22.78 18.69 -8.35
C PRO A 259 23.36 17.83 -9.47
N HIS A 260 23.73 16.59 -9.17
CA HIS A 260 24.28 15.67 -10.17
C HIS A 260 23.27 15.22 -11.24
N LEU A 261 21.96 15.30 -10.98
CA LEU A 261 20.91 15.02 -11.97
C LEU A 261 20.61 16.25 -12.81
N TRP A 262 20.67 17.43 -12.21
CA TRP A 262 20.58 18.69 -12.91
C TRP A 262 21.70 18.83 -13.96
N GLU A 263 22.96 18.60 -13.57
CA GLU A 263 24.11 18.65 -14.47
C GLU A 263 23.92 17.74 -15.69
N LYS A 264 23.49 16.49 -15.45
CA LYS A 264 23.19 15.55 -16.55
C LYS A 264 22.05 16.03 -17.45
N LEU A 265 21.01 16.64 -16.89
CA LEU A 265 19.91 17.19 -17.67
C LEU A 265 20.40 18.35 -18.54
N VAL A 266 21.21 19.26 -17.99
CA VAL A 266 21.82 20.38 -18.74
C VAL A 266 22.64 19.86 -19.89
N ASP A 267 23.45 18.82 -19.68
CA ASP A 267 24.27 18.18 -20.73
C ASP A 267 23.40 17.61 -21.85
N VAL A 268 22.31 16.93 -21.52
CA VAL A 268 21.40 16.35 -22.53
C VAL A 268 20.63 17.40 -23.31
N VAL A 269 20.18 18.46 -22.63
CA VAL A 269 19.44 19.57 -23.27
C VAL A 269 20.38 20.38 -24.20
N GLY A 270 21.62 20.59 -23.77
CA GLY A 270 22.64 21.26 -24.53
C GLY A 270 22.39 22.75 -24.79
N ASP A 271 21.51 23.39 -24.03
CA ASP A 271 21.18 24.79 -24.17
C ASP A 271 22.09 25.65 -23.28
N PRO A 272 22.87 26.61 -23.86
CA PRO A 272 23.78 27.45 -23.10
C PRO A 272 23.09 28.26 -21.99
N ARG A 273 21.82 28.58 -22.14
CA ARG A 273 21.05 29.34 -21.13
C ARG A 273 20.91 28.58 -19.78
N LEU A 274 21.02 27.23 -19.79
CA LEU A 274 20.98 26.40 -18.59
C LEU A 274 22.37 26.29 -17.91
N GLN A 275 23.44 26.78 -18.51
CA GLN A 275 24.81 26.70 -17.96
C GLN A 275 25.10 27.82 -16.96
N ASP A 276 24.17 28.72 -16.71
CA ASP A 276 24.32 29.76 -15.70
C ASP A 276 24.55 29.15 -14.33
N GLU A 277 25.58 29.61 -13.62
CA GLU A 277 25.97 29.08 -12.31
C GLU A 277 24.88 29.22 -11.26
N ALA A 278 24.08 30.28 -11.33
CA ALA A 278 22.95 30.48 -10.42
C ALA A 278 21.90 29.35 -10.53
N LEU A 279 21.75 28.74 -11.71
CA LEU A 279 20.80 27.63 -11.93
C LEU A 279 21.26 26.29 -11.34
N ARG A 280 22.47 26.19 -10.79
CA ARG A 280 22.90 25.01 -10.01
C ARG A 280 22.16 24.89 -8.68
N ASP A 281 21.78 26.03 -8.12
CA ASP A 281 20.99 26.08 -6.89
C ASP A 281 19.52 25.72 -7.17
N ALA A 282 18.98 24.76 -6.42
CA ALA A 282 17.61 24.30 -6.59
C ALA A 282 16.59 25.32 -6.08
N GLU A 283 16.90 26.05 -5.03
CA GLU A 283 16.05 27.10 -4.48
C GLU A 283 15.95 28.27 -5.45
N TYR A 284 17.08 28.66 -6.03
CA TYR A 284 17.09 29.69 -7.08
C TYR A 284 16.23 29.29 -8.29
N ARG A 285 16.30 28.02 -8.76
CA ARG A 285 15.44 27.55 -9.85
C ARG A 285 13.95 27.59 -9.47
N ASN A 286 13.63 27.33 -8.21
CA ASN A 286 12.26 27.39 -7.70
C ASN A 286 11.72 28.83 -7.67
N GLU A 287 12.57 29.79 -7.32
CA GLU A 287 12.22 31.20 -7.33
C GLU A 287 12.15 31.81 -8.75
N HIS A 288 12.87 31.19 -9.71
CA HIS A 288 13.00 31.66 -11.08
C HIS A 288 12.61 30.59 -12.13
N PRO A 289 11.40 30.01 -12.07
CA PRO A 289 10.96 28.97 -13.00
C PRO A 289 10.94 29.44 -14.45
N GLU A 290 10.76 30.74 -14.70
CA GLU A 290 10.79 31.37 -16.03
C GLU A 290 12.14 31.24 -16.73
N ARG A 291 13.22 30.97 -15.99
CA ARG A 291 14.56 30.75 -16.55
C ARG A 291 14.80 29.33 -17.01
N VAL A 292 14.00 28.37 -16.54
CA VAL A 292 14.19 26.94 -16.79
C VAL A 292 13.06 26.37 -17.64
N ASP A 293 11.82 26.56 -17.22
CA ASP A 293 10.65 25.92 -17.83
C ASP A 293 10.46 26.19 -19.33
N PRO A 294 10.64 27.42 -19.84
CA PRO A 294 10.51 27.66 -21.29
C PRO A 294 11.53 26.87 -22.12
N ILE A 295 12.77 26.76 -21.63
CA ILE A 295 13.84 26.03 -22.32
C ILE A 295 13.54 24.54 -22.36
N LEU A 296 13.12 23.99 -21.23
CA LEU A 296 12.75 22.57 -21.16
C LEU A 296 11.51 22.27 -22.02
N ARG A 297 10.51 23.14 -22.07
CA ARG A 297 9.34 23.01 -22.96
C ARG A 297 9.73 23.03 -24.43
N GLU A 298 10.64 23.93 -24.83
CA GLU A 298 11.18 23.98 -26.19
C GLU A 298 11.95 22.69 -26.55
N PHE A 299 12.73 22.15 -25.61
CA PHE A 299 13.48 20.92 -25.80
C PHE A 299 12.54 19.71 -25.91
N THR A 300 11.65 19.50 -24.94
CA THR A 300 10.79 18.31 -24.86
C THR A 300 9.79 18.23 -26.00
N ALA A 301 9.28 19.37 -26.50
CA ALA A 301 8.36 19.43 -27.65
C ALA A 301 8.93 18.88 -28.96
N ARG A 302 10.23 18.64 -29.04
CA ARG A 302 10.89 18.06 -30.24
C ARG A 302 10.74 16.55 -30.32
N PHE A 303 10.36 15.88 -29.23
CA PHE A 303 10.35 14.44 -29.10
C PHE A 303 8.92 13.91 -28.87
N ASP A 304 8.69 12.65 -29.22
CA ASP A 304 7.63 11.88 -28.59
C ASP A 304 8.03 11.46 -27.17
N ARG A 305 7.05 11.20 -26.31
CA ARG A 305 7.25 10.97 -24.87
C ARG A 305 8.10 9.73 -24.56
N TRP A 306 8.03 8.68 -25.38
CA TRP A 306 8.78 7.45 -25.14
C TRP A 306 10.24 7.61 -25.56
N THR A 307 10.51 8.18 -26.73
CA THR A 307 11.87 8.50 -27.20
C THR A 307 12.58 9.47 -26.23
N LEU A 308 11.84 10.45 -25.70
CA LEU A 308 12.42 11.38 -24.72
C LEU A 308 12.77 10.69 -23.41
N MET A 309 11.85 9.85 -22.88
CA MET A 309 12.12 9.06 -21.67
C MET A 309 13.40 8.22 -21.85
N GLU A 310 13.50 7.46 -22.94
CA GLU A 310 14.69 6.63 -23.20
C GLU A 310 15.97 7.45 -23.30
N THR A 311 15.88 8.61 -23.95
CA THR A 311 17.05 9.50 -24.10
C THR A 311 17.52 10.00 -22.74
N LEU A 312 16.62 10.50 -21.91
CA LEU A 312 16.93 11.00 -20.57
C LEU A 312 17.46 9.88 -19.65
N GLN A 313 16.79 8.72 -19.67
CA GLN A 313 17.18 7.56 -18.84
C GLN A 313 18.57 7.01 -19.22
N ARG A 314 18.94 6.96 -20.52
CA ARG A 314 20.31 6.57 -20.94
C ARG A 314 21.39 7.48 -20.38
N HIS A 315 21.08 8.75 -20.15
CA HIS A 315 21.99 9.70 -19.53
C HIS A 315 21.87 9.74 -18.00
N GLY A 316 21.02 8.87 -17.44
CA GLY A 316 20.81 8.77 -15.99
C GLY A 316 20.02 9.94 -15.40
N VAL A 317 19.16 10.56 -16.20
CA VAL A 317 18.15 11.53 -15.75
C VAL A 317 16.83 10.80 -15.57
N PRO A 318 16.25 10.76 -14.37
CA PRO A 318 14.95 10.15 -14.14
C PRO A 318 13.84 10.86 -14.90
N ALA A 319 13.17 10.14 -15.78
CA ALA A 319 12.03 10.64 -16.56
C ALA A 319 11.05 9.51 -16.84
N ALA A 320 9.77 9.84 -16.97
CA ALA A 320 8.71 8.90 -17.32
C ALA A 320 7.64 9.57 -18.18
N PRO A 321 7.06 8.86 -19.18
CA PRO A 321 5.94 9.39 -19.95
C PRO A 321 4.67 9.43 -19.08
N TRP A 322 3.83 10.41 -19.32
CA TRP A 322 2.47 10.39 -18.78
C TRP A 322 1.66 9.31 -19.52
N SER A 323 1.56 8.16 -18.89
CA SER A 323 0.99 6.96 -19.49
C SER A 323 -0.53 6.93 -19.37
N THR A 324 -1.20 6.57 -20.47
CA THR A 324 -2.62 6.22 -20.46
C THR A 324 -2.82 4.82 -19.85
N VAL A 325 -4.06 4.44 -19.53
CA VAL A 325 -4.39 3.09 -19.08
C VAL A 325 -4.01 2.04 -20.15
N ALA A 326 -4.17 2.36 -21.43
CA ALA A 326 -3.75 1.51 -22.54
C ALA A 326 -2.22 1.31 -22.57
N ASP A 327 -1.46 2.38 -22.34
CA ASP A 327 0.01 2.30 -22.24
C ASP A 327 0.43 1.39 -21.07
N VAL A 328 -0.23 1.51 -19.92
CA VAL A 328 0.04 0.64 -18.76
C VAL A 328 -0.28 -0.82 -19.07
N ALA A 329 -1.42 -1.09 -19.71
CA ALA A 329 -1.84 -2.45 -20.05
C ALA A 329 -0.89 -3.12 -21.07
N SER A 330 -0.33 -2.34 -22.00
CA SER A 330 0.62 -2.83 -23.03
C SER A 330 2.10 -2.69 -22.63
N ASN A 331 2.39 -2.14 -21.42
CA ASN A 331 3.76 -1.88 -20.99
C ASN A 331 4.62 -3.15 -20.97
N ALA A 332 5.69 -3.17 -21.77
CA ALA A 332 6.57 -4.32 -21.92
C ALA A 332 7.19 -4.75 -20.59
N HIS A 333 7.65 -3.80 -19.77
CA HIS A 333 8.26 -4.09 -18.47
C HIS A 333 7.28 -4.79 -17.51
N LEU A 334 6.02 -4.32 -17.43
CA LEU A 334 5.00 -4.96 -16.59
C LEU A 334 4.64 -6.35 -17.10
N ASN A 335 4.57 -6.52 -18.43
CA ASN A 335 4.27 -7.80 -19.06
C ASN A 335 5.40 -8.81 -18.86
N GLU A 336 6.67 -8.45 -19.11
CA GLU A 336 7.84 -9.31 -18.88
C GLU A 336 8.00 -9.69 -17.41
N ARG A 337 7.63 -8.79 -16.50
CA ARG A 337 7.59 -9.10 -15.06
C ARG A 337 6.42 -10.01 -14.66
N GLY A 338 5.51 -10.34 -15.57
CA GLY A 338 4.30 -11.11 -15.23
C GLY A 338 3.45 -10.40 -14.18
N PHE A 339 3.35 -9.05 -14.26
CA PHE A 339 2.54 -8.28 -13.31
C PHE A 339 1.06 -8.55 -13.51
N PHE A 340 0.62 -8.64 -14.77
CA PHE A 340 -0.77 -8.97 -15.06
C PHE A 340 -0.98 -10.48 -14.99
N ILE A 341 -2.04 -10.90 -14.31
CA ILE A 341 -2.41 -12.31 -14.16
C ILE A 341 -3.67 -12.59 -14.96
N GLU A 342 -3.64 -13.60 -15.80
CA GLU A 342 -4.83 -14.13 -16.48
C GLU A 342 -5.39 -15.30 -15.68
N PHE A 343 -6.71 -15.35 -15.56
CA PHE A 343 -7.44 -16.45 -14.94
C PHE A 343 -8.81 -16.62 -15.60
N GLU A 344 -9.36 -17.83 -15.50
CA GLU A 344 -10.68 -18.15 -16.01
C GLU A 344 -11.74 -17.68 -14.98
N GLN A 345 -12.64 -16.79 -15.43
CA GLN A 345 -13.82 -16.40 -14.67
C GLN A 345 -15.02 -17.18 -15.21
N PRO A 346 -15.72 -17.95 -14.39
CA PRO A 346 -16.89 -18.72 -14.82
C PRO A 346 -17.88 -17.86 -15.62
N LEU A 347 -18.40 -18.38 -16.70
CA LEU A 347 -19.31 -17.77 -17.67
C LEU A 347 -18.65 -16.70 -18.58
N PHE A 348 -17.64 -15.99 -18.14
CA PHE A 348 -17.05 -14.84 -18.83
C PHE A 348 -15.69 -15.14 -19.51
N GLY A 349 -15.15 -16.33 -19.30
CA GLY A 349 -13.87 -16.75 -19.90
C GLY A 349 -12.67 -16.07 -19.26
N LYS A 350 -11.62 -15.87 -20.07
CA LYS A 350 -10.35 -15.29 -19.59
C LYS A 350 -10.49 -13.83 -19.26
N LEU A 351 -10.15 -13.49 -18.01
CA LEU A 351 -9.99 -12.12 -17.55
C LEU A 351 -8.54 -11.86 -17.18
N ARG A 352 -8.11 -10.61 -17.36
CA ARG A 352 -6.78 -10.13 -17.00
C ARG A 352 -6.91 -9.13 -15.85
N ASN A 353 -6.22 -9.40 -14.74
CA ASN A 353 -6.24 -8.55 -13.56
C ASN A 353 -4.82 -8.10 -13.19
N ALA A 354 -4.73 -6.98 -12.48
CA ALA A 354 -3.49 -6.61 -11.83
C ALA A 354 -3.09 -7.70 -10.83
N GLY A 355 -1.83 -8.06 -10.85
CA GLY A 355 -1.26 -9.04 -9.95
C GLY A 355 -1.08 -8.53 -8.52
N PRO A 356 -0.41 -9.32 -7.66
CA PRO A 356 -0.21 -9.00 -6.27
C PRO A 356 0.70 -7.76 -6.08
N MET A 357 0.51 -7.09 -4.95
CA MET A 357 1.17 -5.82 -4.64
C MET A 357 2.69 -5.92 -4.44
N PHE A 358 3.18 -7.09 -4.07
CA PHE A 358 4.61 -7.38 -3.89
C PHE A 358 4.93 -8.83 -4.27
N ARG A 359 6.20 -9.17 -4.34
CA ARG A 359 6.68 -10.52 -4.63
C ARG A 359 7.43 -11.07 -3.43
N ALA A 360 7.02 -12.24 -2.96
CA ALA A 360 7.72 -13.03 -1.98
C ALA A 360 8.24 -14.31 -2.65
N THR A 361 9.53 -14.59 -2.52
CA THR A 361 10.16 -15.74 -3.22
C THR A 361 9.79 -17.08 -2.59
N ALA A 362 9.61 -17.12 -1.28
CA ALA A 362 9.28 -18.35 -0.54
C ALA A 362 7.78 -18.55 -0.33
N SER A 363 6.99 -17.47 -0.30
CA SER A 363 5.54 -17.50 -0.11
C SER A 363 4.84 -16.55 -1.09
N PRO A 364 4.84 -16.88 -2.39
CA PRO A 364 4.35 -15.99 -3.42
C PRO A 364 2.85 -15.71 -3.29
N LEU A 365 2.47 -14.46 -3.50
CA LEU A 365 1.07 -14.06 -3.61
C LEU A 365 0.49 -14.57 -4.92
N ARG A 366 -0.72 -15.13 -4.90
CA ARG A 366 -1.35 -15.74 -6.08
C ARG A 366 -2.85 -15.51 -6.13
N ILE A 367 -3.39 -15.43 -7.34
CA ILE A 367 -4.80 -15.66 -7.59
C ILE A 367 -5.01 -17.18 -7.74
N ARG A 368 -5.64 -17.80 -6.76
CA ARG A 368 -5.85 -19.26 -6.68
C ARG A 368 -7.24 -19.68 -7.15
N ARG A 369 -8.20 -18.74 -7.10
CA ARG A 369 -9.57 -18.96 -7.55
C ARG A 369 -10.19 -17.66 -8.08
N PRO A 370 -11.13 -17.76 -9.04
CA PRO A 370 -11.88 -16.61 -9.55
C PRO A 370 -12.76 -15.99 -8.45
N ALA A 371 -13.35 -14.84 -8.76
CA ALA A 371 -14.38 -14.26 -7.91
C ALA A 371 -15.61 -15.15 -7.87
N PRO A 372 -16.18 -15.43 -6.68
CA PRO A 372 -17.26 -16.41 -6.53
C PRO A 372 -18.60 -15.89 -7.05
N GLN A 373 -19.48 -16.82 -7.47
CA GLN A 373 -20.90 -16.54 -7.61
C GLN A 373 -21.57 -16.38 -6.23
N PRO A 374 -22.71 -15.68 -6.14
CA PRO A 374 -23.42 -15.55 -4.86
C PRO A 374 -23.74 -16.90 -4.25
N GLY A 375 -23.29 -17.15 -3.01
CA GLY A 375 -23.53 -18.39 -2.29
C GLY A 375 -22.89 -19.65 -2.88
N GLU A 376 -21.94 -19.52 -3.81
CA GLU A 376 -21.31 -20.66 -4.49
C GLU A 376 -20.79 -21.74 -3.53
N HIS A 377 -20.34 -21.36 -2.35
CA HIS A 377 -19.74 -22.25 -1.37
C HIS A 377 -20.64 -22.50 -0.15
N GLN A 378 -21.96 -22.24 -0.27
CA GLN A 378 -22.93 -22.31 0.83
C GLN A 378 -22.88 -23.61 1.60
N GLN A 379 -23.00 -24.74 0.90
CA GLN A 379 -23.09 -26.06 1.55
C GLN A 379 -21.76 -26.45 2.21
N GLU A 380 -20.66 -26.26 1.52
CA GLU A 380 -19.31 -26.57 2.00
C GLU A 380 -19.01 -25.80 3.29
N VAL A 381 -19.16 -24.48 3.27
CA VAL A 381 -18.80 -23.61 4.39
C VAL A 381 -19.71 -23.83 5.59
N LEU A 382 -21.01 -24.03 5.37
CA LEU A 382 -21.92 -24.30 6.48
C LEU A 382 -21.74 -25.71 7.10
N ALA A 383 -21.32 -26.70 6.32
CA ALA A 383 -20.92 -28.00 6.85
C ALA A 383 -19.66 -27.90 7.72
N GLU A 384 -18.68 -27.08 7.29
CA GLU A 384 -17.49 -26.79 8.11
C GLU A 384 -17.87 -26.11 9.44
N ALA A 385 -18.81 -25.16 9.43
CA ALA A 385 -19.25 -24.45 10.62
C ALA A 385 -19.89 -25.38 11.70
N VAL A 386 -20.55 -26.44 11.26
CA VAL A 386 -21.18 -27.44 12.16
C VAL A 386 -20.17 -28.50 12.62
N SER A 387 -19.06 -28.65 11.89
CA SER A 387 -18.05 -29.64 12.25
C SER A 387 -17.37 -29.20 13.56
N GLN A 388 -17.36 -30.12 14.56
CA GLN A 388 -16.70 -29.89 15.85
C GLN A 388 -15.16 -29.97 15.77
N VAL A 389 -14.61 -30.02 14.59
CA VAL A 389 -13.16 -30.01 14.38
C VAL A 389 -12.63 -28.59 14.69
N LYS A 390 -12.18 -28.39 15.93
CA LYS A 390 -11.48 -27.17 16.29
C LYS A 390 -10.24 -27.06 15.44
N ARG A 391 -10.13 -25.95 14.72
CA ARG A 391 -8.87 -25.65 14.03
C ARG A 391 -7.76 -25.45 15.07
N GLU A 392 -6.60 -26.01 14.79
CA GLU A 392 -5.44 -25.75 15.65
C GLU A 392 -5.10 -24.27 15.57
N PRO A 393 -4.92 -23.60 16.71
CA PRO A 393 -4.47 -22.21 16.72
C PRO A 393 -3.08 -22.12 16.08
N LEU A 394 -2.77 -20.99 15.48
CA LEU A 394 -1.43 -20.76 14.99
C LEU A 394 -0.41 -21.00 16.11
N PRO A 395 0.72 -21.70 15.83
CA PRO A 395 1.68 -22.05 16.86
C PRO A 395 2.22 -20.81 17.56
N ALA A 396 2.23 -20.85 18.90
CA ALA A 396 2.80 -19.80 19.72
C ALA A 396 4.31 -19.68 19.47
N VAL A 397 4.84 -18.47 19.55
CA VAL A 397 6.28 -18.23 19.51
C VAL A 397 6.86 -18.42 20.89
N ALA A 398 7.71 -19.43 21.05
CA ALA A 398 8.40 -19.66 22.31
C ALA A 398 9.32 -18.47 22.67
N GLY A 399 9.23 -18.00 23.92
CA GLY A 399 10.05 -16.88 24.40
C GLY A 399 9.58 -15.49 23.96
N ALA A 400 8.39 -15.37 23.37
CA ALA A 400 7.83 -14.09 22.99
C ALA A 400 7.65 -13.17 24.21
N ARG A 401 8.10 -11.92 24.06
CA ARG A 401 7.99 -10.91 25.12
C ARG A 401 6.63 -10.23 25.02
N ARG A 402 5.95 -10.04 26.15
CA ARG A 402 4.79 -9.15 26.20
C ARG A 402 5.24 -7.72 25.91
N GLY A 403 4.58 -7.05 25.00
CA GLY A 403 4.92 -5.69 24.59
C GLY A 403 4.25 -5.31 23.28
N LEU A 404 4.89 -4.41 22.56
CA LEU A 404 4.46 -4.06 21.19
C LEU A 404 4.59 -5.28 20.27
N PRO A 405 3.76 -5.38 19.21
CA PRO A 405 3.69 -6.55 18.34
C PRO A 405 5.04 -7.05 17.82
N LEU A 406 5.93 -6.15 17.41
CA LEU A 406 7.24 -6.49 16.87
C LEU A 406 8.38 -6.42 17.91
N ALA A 407 8.06 -6.46 19.21
CA ALA A 407 9.09 -6.48 20.25
C ALA A 407 10.00 -7.70 20.07
N GLY A 408 11.32 -7.44 19.97
CA GLY A 408 12.33 -8.46 19.74
C GLY A 408 12.71 -8.70 18.28
N VAL A 409 11.97 -8.12 17.33
CA VAL A 409 12.34 -8.10 15.90
C VAL A 409 13.35 -6.98 15.67
N ARG A 410 14.47 -7.30 15.03
CA ARG A 410 15.48 -6.31 14.64
C ARG A 410 15.46 -6.07 13.15
N VAL A 411 15.39 -4.80 12.77
CA VAL A 411 15.38 -4.34 11.37
C VAL A 411 16.62 -3.49 11.11
N LEU A 412 17.40 -3.86 10.12
CA LEU A 412 18.50 -3.05 9.61
C LEU A 412 17.99 -2.22 8.43
N ASP A 413 17.89 -0.92 8.62
CA ASP A 413 17.36 0.03 7.65
C ASP A 413 18.49 0.75 6.92
N LEU A 414 18.79 0.31 5.69
CA LEU A 414 19.74 0.93 4.77
C LEU A 414 19.04 1.91 3.80
N SER A 415 17.72 2.00 3.87
CA SER A 415 16.92 2.74 2.91
C SER A 415 17.11 4.26 3.04
N ARG A 416 16.74 4.99 1.98
CA ARG A 416 16.92 6.45 1.89
C ARG A 416 15.69 7.13 1.30
N ALA A 417 15.67 8.44 1.41
CA ALA A 417 14.58 9.29 0.94
C ALA A 417 13.24 8.98 1.65
N TRP A 418 12.21 8.48 0.96
CA TRP A 418 10.85 8.42 1.49
C TRP A 418 10.33 7.00 1.74
N ALA A 419 10.17 6.22 0.69
CA ALA A 419 9.39 4.97 0.74
C ALA A 419 9.97 3.92 1.68
N GLY A 420 11.28 3.68 1.60
CA GLY A 420 11.96 2.74 2.48
C GLY A 420 11.92 3.17 3.95
N PRO A 421 12.42 4.40 4.29
CA PRO A 421 12.37 4.91 5.65
C PRO A 421 10.96 5.00 6.22
N TYR A 422 9.95 5.33 5.40
CA TYR A 422 8.55 5.36 5.81
C TYR A 422 8.03 3.97 6.17
N GLY A 423 8.37 2.95 5.37
CA GLY A 423 8.01 1.56 5.66
C GLY A 423 8.66 1.05 6.96
N THR A 424 9.96 1.29 7.16
CA THR A 424 10.67 0.85 8.37
C THR A 424 10.26 1.64 9.62
N ARG A 425 9.75 2.89 9.46
CA ARG A 425 9.12 3.64 10.55
C ARG A 425 7.90 2.90 11.11
N TYR A 426 7.02 2.36 10.25
CA TYR A 426 5.87 1.58 10.73
C TYR A 426 6.33 0.38 11.55
N LEU A 427 7.38 -0.32 11.13
CA LEU A 427 7.92 -1.43 11.92
C LEU A 427 8.43 -0.95 13.29
N ALA A 428 9.08 0.21 13.33
CA ALA A 428 9.54 0.82 14.58
C ALA A 428 8.37 1.27 15.49
N ASP A 429 7.32 1.86 14.91
CA ASP A 429 6.11 2.26 15.65
C ASP A 429 5.41 1.06 16.30
N PHE A 430 5.52 -0.13 15.72
CA PHE A 430 5.03 -1.40 16.29
C PHE A 430 6.05 -2.14 17.16
N GLY A 431 7.18 -1.51 17.49
CA GLY A 431 8.13 -1.99 18.51
C GLY A 431 9.34 -2.76 17.99
N ALA A 432 9.57 -2.81 16.69
CA ALA A 432 10.82 -3.36 16.17
C ALA A 432 12.03 -2.49 16.57
N ASP A 433 13.16 -3.13 16.86
CA ASP A 433 14.45 -2.48 17.05
C ASP A 433 15.03 -2.10 15.68
N VAL A 434 14.68 -0.91 15.18
CA VAL A 434 15.12 -0.46 13.86
C VAL A 434 16.43 0.31 13.95
N ILE A 435 17.49 -0.27 13.39
CA ILE A 435 18.82 0.35 13.27
C ILE A 435 18.90 1.04 11.90
N LYS A 436 18.83 2.38 11.90
CA LYS A 436 19.00 3.19 10.70
C LYS A 436 20.47 3.39 10.40
N VAL A 437 20.92 2.90 9.25
CA VAL A 437 22.31 3.08 8.83
C VAL A 437 22.42 4.28 7.89
N GLU A 438 23.23 5.23 8.28
CA GLU A 438 23.55 6.43 7.54
C GLU A 438 25.00 6.44 7.07
N SER A 439 25.30 7.17 6.03
CA SER A 439 26.67 7.35 5.53
C SER A 439 26.98 8.83 5.48
N ALA A 440 28.11 9.23 6.07
CA ALA A 440 28.58 10.61 6.02
C ALA A 440 28.81 11.13 4.58
N GLN A 441 29.03 10.21 3.63
CA GLN A 441 29.29 10.56 2.22
C GLN A 441 28.01 10.62 1.39
N PHE A 442 26.95 10.00 1.86
CA PHE A 442 25.64 9.94 1.24
C PHE A 442 24.59 10.23 2.29
N ALA A 443 24.73 11.38 2.96
CA ALA A 443 23.74 11.83 3.95
C ALA A 443 22.33 11.84 3.33
N ASP A 444 21.33 11.54 4.14
CA ASP A 444 19.94 11.75 3.71
C ASP A 444 19.81 13.25 3.37
N PRO A 445 19.20 13.61 2.25
CA PRO A 445 19.00 15.01 1.88
C PRO A 445 18.19 15.80 2.93
N ARG A 446 17.59 15.11 3.88
CA ARG A 446 16.93 15.70 5.03
C ARG A 446 17.83 15.56 6.24
N GLU A 447 18.34 16.67 6.71
CA GLU A 447 19.20 16.72 7.90
C GLU A 447 18.42 16.50 9.21
N PRO A 448 19.09 16.01 10.28
CA PRO A 448 18.51 16.04 11.61
C PRO A 448 18.02 17.46 11.97
N GLY A 449 16.75 17.56 12.40
CA GLY A 449 16.07 18.85 12.61
C GLY A 449 15.11 19.24 11.48
N ASN A 450 15.23 18.65 10.28
CA ASN A 450 14.20 18.75 9.27
C ASN A 450 12.97 17.94 9.68
N PRO A 451 11.75 18.52 9.66
CA PRO A 451 10.52 17.80 10.03
C PRO A 451 10.31 16.50 9.24
N GLY A 452 10.65 16.50 7.95
CA GLY A 452 10.55 15.30 7.11
C GLY A 452 11.50 14.18 7.54
N TYR A 453 12.68 14.49 8.08
CA TYR A 453 13.58 13.48 8.64
C TYR A 453 12.98 12.84 9.89
N GLY A 454 12.50 13.66 10.83
CA GLY A 454 11.89 13.19 12.07
C GLY A 454 10.69 12.28 11.82
N GLU A 455 9.87 12.63 10.83
CA GLU A 455 8.68 11.85 10.50
C GLU A 455 9.01 10.44 9.97
N VAL A 456 9.98 10.30 9.08
CA VAL A 456 10.29 8.97 8.50
C VAL A 456 11.27 8.16 9.35
N ASN A 457 11.90 8.77 10.38
CA ASN A 457 12.92 8.11 11.20
C ASN A 457 12.59 8.05 12.70
N ARG A 458 11.38 8.47 13.09
CA ARG A 458 10.95 8.34 14.51
C ARG A 458 11.02 6.89 14.98
N ASN A 459 11.31 6.70 16.25
CA ASN A 459 11.47 5.40 16.91
C ASN A 459 12.64 4.53 16.38
N LYS A 460 13.52 5.07 15.53
CA LYS A 460 14.71 4.36 15.03
C LYS A 460 15.95 4.76 15.81
N ARG A 461 16.96 3.92 15.77
CA ARG A 461 18.30 4.17 16.33
C ARG A 461 19.29 4.40 15.19
N PRO A 462 19.75 5.64 14.92
CA PRO A 462 20.68 5.90 13.84
C PRO A 462 22.11 5.50 14.22
N ILE A 463 22.84 4.99 13.23
CA ILE A 463 24.28 4.78 13.26
C ILE A 463 24.90 5.25 11.95
N THR A 464 26.17 5.63 11.95
CA THR A 464 26.90 6.02 10.74
C THR A 464 27.94 4.96 10.40
N LEU A 465 27.92 4.46 9.15
CA LEU A 465 28.91 3.54 8.60
C LEU A 465 29.44 4.03 7.26
N ASN A 466 30.75 3.85 7.04
CA ASN A 466 31.36 4.12 5.75
C ASN A 466 31.52 2.82 4.94
N PHE A 467 30.60 2.55 4.02
CA PHE A 467 30.65 1.36 3.14
C PHE A 467 31.81 1.35 2.13
N GLN A 468 32.51 2.47 1.96
CA GLN A 468 33.68 2.51 1.07
C GLN A 468 34.90 1.83 1.69
N THR A 469 34.97 1.73 3.02
CA THR A 469 36.06 1.01 3.71
C THR A 469 35.73 -0.46 3.90
N ALA A 470 36.76 -1.30 3.96
CA ALA A 470 36.60 -2.72 4.23
C ALA A 470 36.02 -2.95 5.64
N GLU A 471 36.46 -2.17 6.62
CA GLU A 471 35.97 -2.24 8.01
C GLU A 471 34.48 -1.87 8.09
N GLY A 472 34.04 -0.83 7.35
CA GLY A 472 32.61 -0.44 7.32
C GLY A 472 31.72 -1.53 6.72
N ARG A 473 32.19 -2.20 5.65
CA ARG A 473 31.46 -3.33 5.07
C ARG A 473 31.42 -4.54 6.00
N GLU A 474 32.52 -4.84 6.68
CA GLU A 474 32.57 -5.94 7.65
C GLU A 474 31.62 -5.67 8.85
N LEU A 475 31.57 -4.44 9.36
CA LEU A 475 30.62 -4.06 10.40
C LEU A 475 29.18 -4.19 9.93
N LEU A 476 28.89 -3.82 8.66
CA LEU A 476 27.56 -4.00 8.08
C LEU A 476 27.17 -5.47 8.01
N LYS A 477 28.05 -6.36 7.53
CA LYS A 477 27.80 -7.82 7.49
C LYS A 477 27.51 -8.38 8.90
N ARG A 478 28.22 -7.90 9.92
CA ARG A 478 27.94 -8.28 11.32
C ARG A 478 26.58 -7.79 11.81
N LEU A 479 26.15 -6.61 11.39
CA LEU A 479 24.79 -6.10 11.69
C LEU A 479 23.72 -6.93 10.97
N VAL A 480 23.94 -7.28 9.71
CA VAL A 480 23.05 -8.19 8.96
C VAL A 480 22.88 -9.52 9.69
N ALA A 481 23.99 -10.12 10.17
CA ALA A 481 23.97 -11.42 10.83
C ALA A 481 23.16 -11.47 12.14
N ILE A 482 22.91 -10.31 12.76
CA ILE A 482 22.13 -10.19 14.00
C ILE A 482 20.75 -9.57 13.79
N SER A 483 20.34 -9.37 12.54
CA SER A 483 19.05 -8.74 12.18
C SER A 483 18.11 -9.78 11.58
N ASP A 484 16.82 -9.60 11.82
CA ASP A 484 15.76 -10.45 11.25
C ASP A 484 15.33 -9.96 9.87
N VAL A 485 15.42 -8.64 9.63
CA VAL A 485 15.02 -7.98 8.38
C VAL A 485 16.08 -6.97 7.96
N VAL A 486 16.42 -6.96 6.68
CA VAL A 486 17.22 -5.91 6.06
C VAL A 486 16.38 -5.21 5.01
N VAL A 487 16.32 -3.88 5.06
CA VAL A 487 15.55 -3.06 4.12
C VAL A 487 16.49 -2.12 3.38
N GLU A 488 16.47 -2.19 2.06
CA GLU A 488 17.20 -1.29 1.19
C GLU A 488 16.29 -0.82 0.03
N ASN A 489 16.58 0.33 -0.55
CA ASN A 489 15.90 0.87 -1.73
C ASN A 489 16.89 1.54 -2.69
N PHE A 490 18.09 0.99 -2.76
CA PHE A 490 19.13 1.45 -3.67
C PHE A 490 18.85 1.05 -5.12
N SER A 491 19.56 1.66 -6.05
CA SER A 491 19.60 1.14 -7.41
C SER A 491 20.31 -0.24 -7.45
N PRO A 492 19.94 -1.14 -8.38
CA PRO A 492 20.39 -2.55 -8.37
C PRO A 492 21.90 -2.79 -8.32
N ARG A 493 22.71 -1.77 -8.67
CA ARG A 493 24.17 -1.89 -8.71
C ARG A 493 24.86 -1.52 -7.41
N VAL A 494 24.13 -0.94 -6.44
CA VAL A 494 24.78 -0.36 -5.24
C VAL A 494 25.26 -1.42 -4.30
N MET A 495 24.42 -2.44 -4.01
CA MET A 495 24.78 -3.53 -3.10
C MET A 495 25.98 -4.32 -3.65
N ALA A 496 25.92 -4.73 -4.93
CA ALA A 496 27.02 -5.42 -5.60
C ALA A 496 28.31 -4.59 -5.64
N LYS A 497 28.23 -3.27 -5.89
CA LYS A 497 29.39 -2.36 -5.86
C LYS A 497 30.13 -2.39 -4.53
N TYR A 498 29.41 -2.58 -3.43
CA TYR A 498 30.00 -2.61 -2.08
C TYR A 498 30.22 -4.03 -1.56
N GLU A 499 30.03 -5.07 -2.37
CA GLU A 499 30.25 -6.49 -1.99
C GLU A 499 29.39 -6.89 -0.77
N ILE A 500 28.14 -6.43 -0.74
CA ILE A 500 27.15 -6.65 0.31
C ILE A 500 25.82 -7.20 -0.24
N ASP A 501 25.88 -7.87 -1.38
CA ASP A 501 24.79 -8.56 -2.10
C ASP A 501 24.62 -10.03 -1.66
#